data_b0ce0a86ea8fcb30dfcff78cd233c7ce
#
_entry.id   b0ce0a86ea8fcb30dfcff78cd233c7ce
#
_cell.length_a   1.000
_cell.length_b   1.000
_cell.length_c   1.000
_cell.angle_alpha   90.00
_cell.angle_beta   90.00
_cell.angle_gamma   90.00
#
_symmetry.space_group_name_H-M   'P 1'
#
loop_
_entity.id
_entity.type
_entity.pdbx_description
1 polymer ?
#
loop_
_entity_poly.entity_id
_entity_poly.type
_entity_poly.pdbx_seq_one_letter_code
_entity_poly.pdbx_strand_id
1 'polypeptide(L)'
;MVDHSAYDAYMFVIRAEGKVIVHTGDYRTHGRLGKDFFDKLDDRLKGMSIDVLITEGTMMSRLGENVLTEENLQKKASDILARPKNRYAFLVCSSTNVESLASFADAAMYLGRAL
;
A
#
# COMPACT_ATOMS: atom_id res chain seq x y z
N MET A 1 1.33 0.98 12.62
CA MET A 1 1.82 1.15 11.24
C MET A 1 0.70 0.75 10.30
N VAL A 2 0.51 1.49 9.23
CA VAL A 2 -0.46 1.22 8.17
C VAL A 2 0.26 1.04 6.84
N ASP A 3 -0.41 0.44 5.87
CA ASP A 3 0.12 0.30 4.52
C ASP A 3 0.05 1.66 3.80
N HIS A 4 1.15 2.06 3.21
CA HIS A 4 1.25 3.22 2.32
C HIS A 4 2.44 3.05 1.37
N SER A 5 2.53 3.88 0.33
CA SER A 5 3.66 3.85 -0.61
C SER A 5 4.99 4.24 0.06
N ALA A 6 4.95 5.13 1.03
CA ALA A 6 6.10 5.48 1.85
C ALA A 6 6.24 4.50 3.02
N TYR A 7 7.49 4.22 3.39
CA TYR A 7 7.80 3.42 4.56
C TYR A 7 7.44 4.18 5.85
N ASP A 8 7.04 3.45 6.90
CA ASP A 8 6.75 4.02 8.23
C ASP A 8 5.52 4.95 8.27
N ALA A 9 4.45 4.59 7.58
CA ALA A 9 3.17 5.29 7.73
C ALA A 9 2.41 4.80 8.99
N TYR A 10 1.82 5.73 9.71
CA TYR A 10 1.11 5.45 10.96
C TYR A 10 -0.28 6.07 11.00
N MET A 11 -1.19 5.35 11.64
CA MET A 11 -2.46 5.85 12.13
C MET A 11 -2.32 6.17 13.62
N PHE A 12 -3.01 7.19 14.09
CA PHE A 12 -2.99 7.62 15.48
C PHE A 12 -4.36 7.49 16.12
N VAL A 13 -4.37 6.97 17.34
CA VAL A 13 -5.51 7.05 18.25
C VAL A 13 -5.13 8.01 19.36
N ILE A 14 -5.74 9.18 19.36
CA ILE A 14 -5.46 10.28 20.28
C ILE A 14 -6.55 10.32 21.32
N ARG A 15 -6.16 10.31 22.60
CA ARG A 15 -7.09 10.47 23.73
C ARG A 15 -6.74 11.74 24.47
N ALA A 16 -7.66 12.68 24.47
CA ALA A 16 -7.51 13.97 25.12
C ALA A 16 -8.86 14.44 25.68
N GLU A 17 -8.87 14.96 26.88
CA GLU A 17 -10.05 15.55 27.54
C GLU A 17 -11.30 14.66 27.50
N GLY A 18 -11.11 13.35 27.69
CA GLY A 18 -12.19 12.36 27.64
C GLY A 18 -12.72 12.06 26.24
N LYS A 19 -12.07 12.57 25.18
CA LYS A 19 -12.41 12.34 23.79
C LYS A 19 -11.44 11.39 23.12
N VAL A 20 -11.93 10.64 22.14
CA VAL A 20 -11.15 9.73 21.31
C VAL A 20 -11.20 10.20 19.86
N ILE A 21 -10.04 10.53 19.32
CA ILE A 21 -9.86 10.96 17.93
C ILE A 21 -9.03 9.90 17.21
N VAL A 22 -9.51 9.42 16.07
CA VAL A 22 -8.75 8.55 15.19
C VAL A 22 -8.32 9.37 13.98
N HIS A 23 -7.00 9.42 13.71
CA HIS A 23 -6.43 10.05 12.53
C HIS A 23 -5.71 8.98 11.71
N THR A 24 -6.24 8.68 10.52
CA THR A 24 -5.71 7.58 9.71
C THR A 24 -4.36 7.88 9.10
N GLY A 25 -3.99 9.14 8.93
CA GLY A 25 -2.95 9.51 7.98
C GLY A 25 -3.33 9.04 6.59
N ASP A 26 -2.34 8.97 5.71
CA ASP A 26 -2.48 8.36 4.39
C ASP A 26 -2.34 6.85 4.51
N TYR A 27 -3.24 6.10 3.90
CA TYR A 27 -3.19 4.65 3.90
C TYR A 27 -3.70 4.06 2.58
N ARG A 28 -3.33 2.82 2.33
CA ARG A 28 -3.84 2.02 1.21
C ARG A 28 -4.16 0.60 1.67
N THR A 29 -4.94 -0.12 0.89
CA THR A 29 -5.37 -1.49 1.19
C THR A 29 -4.86 -2.52 0.19
N HIS A 30 -4.15 -2.08 -0.85
CA HIS A 30 -3.70 -2.90 -1.96
C HIS A 30 -2.20 -3.26 -1.90
N GLY A 31 -1.47 -2.77 -0.90
CA GLY A 31 -0.10 -3.15 -0.62
C GLY A 31 0.02 -4.46 0.16
N ARG A 32 1.24 -4.85 0.45
CA ARG A 32 1.53 -6.12 1.16
C ARG A 32 1.00 -6.14 2.60
N LEU A 33 0.97 -4.98 3.26
CA LEU A 33 0.44 -4.83 4.61
C LEU A 33 -1.06 -4.50 4.65
N GLY A 34 -1.64 -4.13 3.51
CA GLY A 34 -3.02 -3.65 3.41
C GLY A 34 -4.08 -4.74 3.37
N LYS A 35 -3.71 -5.98 3.11
CA LYS A 35 -4.62 -7.10 2.90
C LYS A 35 -5.64 -7.29 4.04
N ASP A 36 -5.20 -7.14 5.30
CA ASP A 36 -6.04 -7.32 6.49
C ASP A 36 -6.22 -5.99 7.25
N PHE A 37 -6.16 -4.87 6.54
CA PHE A 37 -6.14 -3.54 7.15
C PHE A 37 -7.39 -3.28 7.99
N PHE A 38 -8.57 -3.53 7.42
CA PHE A 38 -9.83 -3.25 8.10
C PHE A 38 -10.07 -4.19 9.29
N ASP A 39 -9.71 -5.47 9.18
CA ASP A 39 -9.83 -6.42 10.30
C ASP A 39 -8.92 -6.02 11.47
N LYS A 40 -7.67 -5.65 11.16
CA LYS A 40 -6.71 -5.15 12.16
C LYS A 40 -7.14 -3.83 12.78
N LEU A 41 -7.78 -2.96 12.00
CA LEU A 41 -8.31 -1.70 12.48
C LEU A 41 -9.48 -1.93 13.44
N ASP A 42 -10.43 -2.78 13.05
CA ASP A 42 -11.60 -3.14 13.86
C ASP A 42 -11.17 -3.74 15.21
N ASP A 43 -10.25 -4.70 15.19
CA ASP A 43 -9.69 -5.28 16.42
C ASP A 43 -9.02 -4.25 17.32
N ARG A 44 -8.31 -3.28 16.75
CA ARG A 44 -7.63 -2.22 17.50
C ARG A 44 -8.56 -1.18 18.11
N LEU A 45 -9.67 -0.91 17.43
CA LEU A 45 -10.67 0.07 17.84
C LEU A 45 -11.82 -0.54 18.62
N LYS A 46 -11.85 -1.87 18.75
CA LYS A 46 -12.90 -2.61 19.43
C LYS A 46 -13.17 -2.09 20.84
N GLY A 47 -14.43 -1.79 21.12
CA GLY A 47 -14.85 -1.26 22.43
C GLY A 47 -14.51 0.20 22.66
N MET A 48 -13.96 0.93 21.67
CA MET A 48 -13.74 2.37 21.79
C MET A 48 -14.94 3.13 21.22
N SER A 49 -15.44 4.12 21.97
CA SER A 49 -16.34 5.14 21.44
C SER A 49 -15.50 6.22 20.79
N ILE A 50 -15.55 6.31 19.45
CA ILE A 50 -14.77 7.28 18.67
C ILE A 50 -15.61 8.54 18.53
N ASP A 51 -15.09 9.69 19.01
CA ASP A 51 -15.75 10.98 18.89
C ASP A 51 -15.47 11.66 17.53
N VAL A 52 -14.25 11.49 17.01
CA VAL A 52 -13.84 12.11 15.73
C VAL A 52 -13.01 11.14 14.92
N LEU A 53 -13.34 11.01 13.64
CA LEU A 53 -12.53 10.32 12.64
C LEU A 53 -12.02 11.33 11.61
N ILE A 54 -10.70 11.43 11.48
CA ILE A 54 -10.01 12.19 10.42
C ILE A 54 -9.38 11.19 9.48
N THR A 55 -9.84 11.17 8.24
CA THR A 55 -9.37 10.19 7.24
C THR A 55 -9.03 10.90 5.93
N GLU A 56 -8.13 10.28 5.16
CA GLU A 56 -7.85 10.70 3.80
C GLU A 56 -9.04 10.49 2.85
N GLY A 57 -8.99 11.15 1.70
CA GLY A 57 -10.00 11.03 0.65
C GLY A 57 -9.42 11.03 -0.77
N THR A 58 -8.15 10.64 -0.92
CA THR A 58 -7.40 10.71 -2.19
C THR A 58 -8.09 9.98 -3.34
N MET A 59 -8.75 8.85 -3.04
CA MET A 59 -9.43 8.04 -4.05
C MET A 59 -10.90 8.40 -4.27
N MET A 60 -11.45 9.38 -3.55
CA MET A 60 -12.86 9.74 -3.65
C MET A 60 -13.29 10.21 -5.05
N SER A 61 -12.40 10.84 -5.80
CA SER A 61 -12.63 11.25 -7.18
C SER A 61 -12.42 10.15 -8.22
N ARG A 62 -11.93 8.98 -7.82
CA ARG A 62 -11.54 7.86 -8.68
C ARG A 62 -12.26 6.56 -8.31
N LEU A 63 -13.52 6.69 -7.90
CA LEU A 63 -14.37 5.56 -7.54
C LEU A 63 -14.51 4.61 -8.74
N GLY A 64 -14.21 3.32 -8.54
CA GLY A 64 -14.28 2.28 -9.58
C GLY A 64 -12.98 2.04 -10.35
N GLU A 65 -11.91 2.77 -10.10
CA GLU A 65 -10.60 2.41 -10.66
C GLU A 65 -10.11 1.08 -10.06
N ASN A 66 -9.71 0.15 -10.94
CA ASN A 66 -9.06 -1.08 -10.53
C ASN A 66 -7.61 -0.81 -10.13
N VAL A 67 -7.38 -0.74 -8.84
CA VAL A 67 -6.03 -0.62 -8.30
C VAL A 67 -5.40 -2.01 -8.23
N LEU A 68 -4.21 -2.17 -8.83
CA LEU A 68 -3.47 -3.43 -8.75
C LEU A 68 -2.91 -3.61 -7.34
N THR A 69 -3.05 -4.82 -6.80
CA THR A 69 -2.30 -5.21 -5.62
C THR A 69 -0.81 -5.36 -5.96
N GLU A 70 0.07 -5.24 -4.97
CA GLU A 70 1.51 -5.45 -5.20
C GLU A 70 1.82 -6.85 -5.73
N GLU A 71 1.07 -7.87 -5.32
CA GLU A 71 1.19 -9.23 -5.87
C GLU A 71 0.84 -9.29 -7.36
N ASN A 72 -0.25 -8.66 -7.76
CA ASN A 72 -0.65 -8.58 -9.18
C ASN A 72 0.32 -7.72 -10.00
N LEU A 73 0.89 -6.68 -9.38
CA LEU A 73 1.93 -5.86 -10.00
C LEU A 73 3.19 -6.68 -10.27
N GLN A 74 3.67 -7.45 -9.29
CA GLN A 74 4.82 -8.35 -9.41
C GLN A 74 4.61 -9.37 -10.53
N LYS A 75 3.43 -10.01 -10.57
CA LYS A 75 3.07 -10.97 -11.63
C LYS A 75 3.11 -10.31 -13.00
N LYS A 76 2.49 -9.14 -13.14
CA LYS A 76 2.46 -8.39 -14.40
C LYS A 76 3.86 -7.94 -14.85
N ALA A 77 4.72 -7.55 -13.89
CA ALA A 77 6.12 -7.24 -14.16
C ALA A 77 6.87 -8.47 -14.68
N SER A 78 6.69 -9.62 -14.03
CA SER A 78 7.28 -10.90 -14.49
C SER A 78 6.85 -11.25 -15.91
N ASP A 79 5.56 -11.13 -16.23
CA ASP A 79 5.04 -11.40 -17.58
C ASP A 79 5.64 -10.48 -18.65
N ILE A 80 5.88 -9.21 -18.30
CA ILE A 80 6.50 -8.24 -19.22
C ILE A 80 7.99 -8.55 -19.38
N LEU A 81 8.70 -8.81 -18.28
CA LEU A 81 10.13 -9.09 -18.28
C LEU A 81 10.49 -10.41 -18.96
N ALA A 82 9.60 -11.40 -18.91
CA ALA A 82 9.79 -12.70 -19.55
C ALA A 82 9.71 -12.66 -21.08
N ARG A 83 9.18 -11.57 -21.69
CA ARG A 83 9.04 -11.49 -23.15
C ARG A 83 10.41 -11.43 -23.84
N PRO A 84 10.71 -12.31 -24.80
CA PRO A 84 12.04 -12.40 -25.43
C PRO A 84 12.53 -11.11 -26.09
N LYS A 85 11.60 -10.26 -26.55
CA LYS A 85 11.93 -8.97 -27.17
C LYS A 85 12.34 -7.88 -26.15
N ASN A 86 12.02 -8.06 -24.87
CA ASN A 86 12.27 -7.08 -23.84
C ASN A 86 13.67 -7.32 -23.22
N ARG A 87 14.72 -6.98 -23.96
CA ARG A 87 16.11 -7.12 -23.46
C ARG A 87 16.41 -6.15 -22.32
N TYR A 88 15.87 -4.94 -22.37
CA TYR A 88 16.02 -3.91 -21.35
C TYR A 88 14.63 -3.48 -20.88
N ALA A 89 14.52 -3.18 -19.60
CA ALA A 89 13.33 -2.63 -19.00
C ALA A 89 13.74 -1.45 -18.09
N PHE A 90 12.98 -0.38 -18.16
CA PHE A 90 13.17 0.80 -17.32
C PHE A 90 11.95 0.96 -16.45
N LEU A 91 12.18 1.02 -15.13
CA LEU A 91 11.15 1.29 -14.17
C LEU A 91 11.12 2.78 -13.85
N VAL A 92 9.97 3.41 -14.03
CA VAL A 92 9.71 4.79 -13.59
C VAL A 92 8.66 4.77 -12.49
N CYS A 93 9.07 5.05 -11.29
CA CYS A 93 8.18 5.13 -10.11
C CYS A 93 8.75 6.12 -9.10
N SER A 94 7.94 6.46 -8.08
CA SER A 94 8.44 7.24 -6.95
C SER A 94 9.50 6.44 -6.19
N SER A 95 10.63 7.08 -5.86
CA SER A 95 11.69 6.47 -5.06
C SER A 95 11.26 6.10 -3.64
N THR A 96 10.18 6.70 -3.15
CA THR A 96 9.60 6.38 -1.84
C THR A 96 8.67 5.17 -1.88
N ASN A 97 8.27 4.69 -3.07
CA ASN A 97 7.40 3.52 -3.21
C ASN A 97 8.22 2.23 -3.14
N VAL A 98 8.68 1.91 -1.94
CA VAL A 98 9.57 0.79 -1.65
C VAL A 98 8.94 -0.56 -2.02
N GLU A 99 7.62 -0.72 -1.83
CA GLU A 99 6.94 -1.98 -2.14
C GLU A 99 6.89 -2.26 -3.64
N SER A 100 6.57 -1.27 -4.47
CA SER A 100 6.61 -1.45 -5.92
C SER A 100 8.03 -1.69 -6.41
N LEU A 101 9.04 -0.99 -5.85
CA LEU A 101 10.45 -1.29 -6.15
C LEU A 101 10.79 -2.75 -5.83
N ALA A 102 10.40 -3.25 -4.65
CA ALA A 102 10.61 -4.64 -4.25
C ALA A 102 9.88 -5.61 -5.20
N SER A 103 8.63 -5.32 -5.59
CA SER A 103 7.85 -6.15 -6.52
C SER A 103 8.52 -6.29 -7.89
N PHE A 104 9.11 -5.23 -8.41
CA PHE A 104 9.89 -5.28 -9.65
C PHE A 104 11.23 -5.99 -9.48
N ALA A 105 11.91 -5.78 -8.36
CA ALA A 105 13.15 -6.47 -8.04
C ALA A 105 12.94 -7.99 -7.93
N ASP A 106 11.93 -8.42 -7.20
CA ASP A 106 11.55 -9.82 -7.06
C ASP A 106 11.23 -10.45 -8.42
N ALA A 107 10.49 -9.74 -9.27
CA ALA A 107 10.17 -10.20 -10.62
C ALA A 107 11.41 -10.37 -11.51
N ALA A 108 12.36 -9.44 -11.43
CA ALA A 108 13.62 -9.53 -12.17
C ALA A 108 14.51 -10.66 -11.65
N MET A 109 14.68 -10.78 -10.35
CA MET A 109 15.47 -11.85 -9.73
C MET A 109 14.90 -13.23 -10.04
N TYR A 110 13.59 -13.40 -9.99
CA TYR A 110 12.92 -14.66 -10.35
C TYR A 110 13.24 -15.11 -11.78
N LEU A 111 13.44 -14.17 -12.68
CA LEU A 111 13.79 -14.43 -14.09
C LEU A 111 15.30 -14.44 -14.36
N GLY A 112 16.13 -14.34 -13.32
CA GLY A 112 17.60 -14.28 -13.46
C GLY A 112 18.09 -13.03 -14.18
N ARG A 113 17.34 -11.93 -14.12
CA ARG A 113 17.72 -10.65 -14.74
C ARG A 113 18.40 -9.74 -13.73
N ALA A 114 19.47 -9.08 -14.16
CA ALA A 114 20.09 -8.02 -13.38
C ALA A 114 19.19 -6.77 -13.32
N LEU A 115 19.23 -6.09 -12.18
CA LEU A 115 18.61 -4.79 -11.94
C LEU A 115 19.65 -3.70 -12.08
#